data_19a357ee157e0917b9a6bcbad6b3d6db
#
_entry.id   19a357ee157e0917b9a6bcbad6b3d6db
#
_cell.length_a   1.000
_cell.length_b   1.000
_cell.length_c   1.000
_cell.angle_alpha   90.00
_cell.angle_beta   90.00
_cell.angle_gamma   90.00
#
_symmetry.space_group_name_H-M   'P 1'
#
loop_
_entity.id
_entity.type
_entity.pdbx_description
1 polymer ?
#
loop_
_entity_poly.entity_id
_entity_poly.type
_entity_poly.pdbx_seq_one_letter_code
_entity_poly.pdbx_strand_id
1 'polypeptide(L)'
;MSVIDKVLAYVDRQIGKTYSQSNRWGENSFDCSSLVYRAFDYAGVKLVHKDTGGKVDISSTECYAKDFELLYPDSYAKIGKNLPSPSSITAKYQPGDIVFCCTDSSTKRANRITHVMIVNQYGGITHAANPRDGVQKVSKNAHSTQVCAVLRYKGEGYTGVGGSAGGSAGGTESQEDKDTKNKEITSIKTVYGADGKPVAKAFEELRGVRNLTDNVYELLIEHNGRVQIPIVCEGMTIEFHRRSTPGILKCKVIKDNNLDFHEGDAISLQINGVPYFYGYVFKKSRVGDGIINITAYDQLRYLKNKDTMIFGGTAKELLQLIARNFSLKLGGDMTDTKFSAQTKIFDNKTLFDIFEEILDDTLIATNKNFVLYDDFGYLFLRDMEDMVLDDFLINKNNIRDYSYTTSIDDNTYNKIKLAYDNKETGVREIFQTQNDENMAKWGTLQYYEKMGSKEIAILRAESYLKIYNRKTRNLQIKCAWGDLRVRAGTGIYINLDIGDIILNNRMWVESVKHTFEKNNYTMDLILKGWEFVE
;
A
#
# COMPACT_ATOMS: atom_id res chain seq x y z
N MET A 1 -6.21 19.58 -13.14
CA MET A 1 -5.93 19.43 -11.69
C MET A 1 -7.08 20.06 -10.92
N SER A 2 -7.71 19.29 -10.04
CA SER A 2 -8.72 19.82 -9.12
C SER A 2 -8.10 20.86 -8.17
N VAL A 3 -8.93 21.64 -7.49
CA VAL A 3 -8.45 22.55 -6.44
C VAL A 3 -7.64 21.79 -5.39
N ILE A 4 -8.13 20.63 -4.98
CA ILE A 4 -7.43 19.80 -3.97
C ILE A 4 -6.08 19.28 -4.47
N ASP A 5 -5.98 18.85 -5.74
CA ASP A 5 -4.69 18.42 -6.31
C ASP A 5 -3.65 19.56 -6.27
N LYS A 6 -4.07 20.79 -6.56
CA LYS A 6 -3.19 21.98 -6.49
C LYS A 6 -2.77 22.27 -5.04
N VAL A 7 -3.71 22.16 -4.09
CA VAL A 7 -3.43 22.30 -2.66
C VAL A 7 -2.39 21.30 -2.21
N LEU A 8 -2.60 20.02 -2.51
CA LEU A 8 -1.69 18.94 -2.12
C LEU A 8 -0.32 19.07 -2.76
N ALA A 9 -0.27 19.39 -4.06
CA ALA A 9 0.98 19.61 -4.78
C ALA A 9 1.75 20.84 -4.22
N TYR A 10 1.05 21.88 -3.77
CA TYR A 10 1.68 23.00 -3.10
C TYR A 10 2.28 22.60 -1.76
N VAL A 11 1.50 21.93 -0.91
CA VAL A 11 1.91 21.53 0.44
C VAL A 11 3.11 20.58 0.40
N ASP A 12 3.11 19.63 -0.52
CA ASP A 12 4.23 18.69 -0.70
C ASP A 12 5.56 19.39 -1.03
N ARG A 13 5.52 20.47 -1.80
CA ARG A 13 6.72 21.27 -2.13
C ARG A 13 7.25 22.12 -0.96
N GLN A 14 6.50 22.25 0.12
CA GLN A 14 6.92 23.03 1.29
C GLN A 14 7.59 22.17 2.37
N ILE A 15 7.59 20.85 2.23
CA ILE A 15 8.20 19.93 3.20
C ILE A 15 9.69 20.24 3.35
N GLY A 16 10.16 20.25 4.60
CA GLY A 16 11.54 20.62 4.95
C GLY A 16 11.80 22.11 5.07
N LYS A 17 10.84 22.99 4.72
CA LYS A 17 10.97 24.43 4.94
C LYS A 17 10.81 24.80 6.42
N THR A 18 11.37 25.93 6.79
CA THR A 18 11.45 26.35 8.19
C THR A 18 10.11 26.82 8.76
N TYR A 19 9.94 26.66 10.07
CA TYR A 19 8.82 27.24 10.79
C TYR A 19 9.18 28.64 11.29
N SER A 20 8.30 29.63 11.07
CA SER A 20 8.47 30.98 11.64
C SER A 20 7.11 31.67 11.75
N GLN A 21 6.76 32.15 12.94
CA GLN A 21 5.57 33.00 13.13
C GLN A 21 5.82 34.43 12.70
N SER A 22 7.01 34.96 12.96
CA SER A 22 7.37 36.34 12.60
C SER A 22 7.57 36.53 11.10
N ASN A 23 8.07 35.50 10.41
CA ASN A 23 8.29 35.49 8.95
C ASN A 23 7.43 34.46 8.22
N ARG A 24 6.18 34.22 8.68
CA ARG A 24 5.27 33.22 8.12
C ARG A 24 4.89 33.43 6.65
N TRP A 25 5.11 34.63 6.14
CA TRP A 25 4.86 35.00 4.74
C TRP A 25 6.13 35.00 3.88
N GLY A 26 7.28 34.68 4.46
CA GLY A 26 8.55 34.53 3.73
C GLY A 26 8.51 33.39 2.73
N GLU A 27 9.38 33.43 1.73
CA GLU A 27 9.42 32.46 0.63
C GLU A 27 9.66 31.03 1.12
N ASN A 28 10.51 30.84 2.13
CA ASN A 28 10.96 29.55 2.63
C ASN A 28 10.58 29.29 4.10
N SER A 29 9.59 30.02 4.61
CA SER A 29 9.15 29.86 6.00
C SER A 29 7.63 29.92 6.14
N PHE A 30 7.10 29.15 7.08
CA PHE A 30 5.68 28.98 7.33
C PHE A 30 5.41 28.88 8.83
N ASP A 31 4.24 29.31 9.27
CA ASP A 31 3.61 28.76 10.46
C ASP A 31 2.46 27.80 10.04
N CYS A 32 1.81 27.17 10.99
CA CYS A 32 0.75 26.20 10.70
C CYS A 32 -0.38 26.83 9.86
N SER A 33 -0.72 28.06 10.11
CA SER A 33 -1.81 28.77 9.45
C SER A 33 -1.43 29.26 8.05
N SER A 34 -0.25 29.82 7.88
CA SER A 34 0.19 30.32 6.58
C SER A 34 0.44 29.22 5.56
N LEU A 35 0.83 28.01 6.02
CA LEU A 35 0.94 26.86 5.15
C LEU A 35 -0.41 26.51 4.48
N VAL A 36 -1.46 26.43 5.29
CA VAL A 36 -2.82 26.12 4.81
C VAL A 36 -3.34 27.24 3.91
N TYR A 37 -3.24 28.49 4.36
CA TYR A 37 -3.67 29.65 3.59
C TYR A 37 -3.03 29.69 2.20
N ARG A 38 -1.70 29.61 2.14
CA ARG A 38 -0.95 29.69 0.88
C ARG A 38 -1.20 28.51 -0.05
N ALA A 39 -1.52 27.33 0.50
CA ALA A 39 -1.88 26.17 -0.28
C ALA A 39 -3.20 26.37 -1.02
N PHE A 40 -4.22 26.89 -0.35
CA PHE A 40 -5.51 27.18 -0.97
C PHE A 40 -5.45 28.41 -1.87
N ASP A 41 -4.72 29.46 -1.50
CA ASP A 41 -4.51 30.63 -2.35
C ASP A 41 -3.83 30.27 -3.67
N TYR A 42 -2.80 29.41 -3.62
CA TYR A 42 -2.15 28.86 -4.82
C TYR A 42 -3.13 28.08 -5.72
N ALA A 43 -4.11 27.41 -5.12
CA ALA A 43 -5.15 26.68 -5.84
C ALA A 43 -6.27 27.58 -6.38
N GLY A 44 -6.22 28.89 -6.12
CA GLY A 44 -7.22 29.88 -6.54
C GLY A 44 -8.38 30.05 -5.55
N VAL A 45 -8.31 29.42 -4.37
CA VAL A 45 -9.35 29.54 -3.32
C VAL A 45 -8.86 30.48 -2.22
N LYS A 46 -9.47 31.67 -2.15
CA LYS A 46 -9.18 32.64 -1.10
C LYS A 46 -9.91 32.28 0.19
N LEU A 47 -9.13 31.95 1.22
CA LEU A 47 -9.66 31.73 2.55
C LEU A 47 -9.95 33.11 3.19
N VAL A 48 -11.23 33.45 3.35
CA VAL A 48 -11.68 34.73 3.89
C VAL A 48 -12.56 34.52 5.12
N HIS A 49 -12.50 35.44 6.07
CA HIS A 49 -13.38 35.40 7.24
C HIS A 49 -14.82 35.64 6.82
N LYS A 50 -15.72 34.77 7.30
CA LYS A 50 -17.15 34.78 6.93
C LYS A 50 -17.82 36.13 7.09
N ASP A 51 -17.53 36.84 8.18
CA ASP A 51 -18.24 38.06 8.56
C ASP A 51 -17.54 39.34 8.12
N THR A 52 -16.22 39.31 7.90
CA THR A 52 -15.43 40.52 7.62
C THR A 52 -14.83 40.59 6.21
N GLY A 53 -14.84 39.44 5.46
CA GLY A 53 -14.22 39.37 4.13
C GLY A 53 -12.70 39.59 4.12
N GLY A 54 -12.07 39.78 5.29
CA GLY A 54 -10.66 40.06 5.44
C GLY A 54 -9.78 38.82 5.44
N LYS A 55 -8.44 39.03 5.44
CA LYS A 55 -7.46 37.95 5.62
C LYS A 55 -7.74 37.20 6.91
N VAL A 56 -7.83 35.89 6.80
CA VAL A 56 -8.12 35.04 7.92
C VAL A 56 -6.93 34.87 8.82
N ASP A 57 -7.11 35.15 10.11
CA ASP A 57 -6.35 34.48 11.13
C ASP A 57 -6.94 33.05 11.24
N ILE A 58 -6.24 32.04 10.71
CA ILE A 58 -6.70 30.66 10.55
C ILE A 58 -6.78 29.94 11.92
N SER A 59 -7.08 30.64 12.93
CA SER A 59 -7.41 30.10 14.25
C SER A 59 -8.93 29.85 14.43
N SER A 60 -9.73 30.01 13.38
CA SER A 60 -11.18 29.94 13.47
C SER A 60 -11.77 29.14 12.29
N THR A 61 -12.72 28.24 12.57
CA THR A 61 -13.50 27.52 11.54
C THR A 61 -14.51 28.40 10.84
N GLU A 62 -14.76 29.61 11.31
CA GLU A 62 -15.72 30.55 10.72
C GLU A 62 -15.31 31.08 9.35
N CYS A 63 -14.10 30.77 8.96
CA CYS A 63 -13.45 31.27 7.78
C CYS A 63 -13.96 30.72 6.45
N TYR A 64 -14.84 29.70 6.42
CA TYR A 64 -14.94 28.84 5.24
C TYR A 64 -16.36 28.48 4.83
N ALA A 65 -17.34 29.27 5.20
CA ALA A 65 -18.75 28.88 5.19
C ALA A 65 -19.35 28.56 3.82
N LYS A 66 -18.79 29.06 2.72
CA LYS A 66 -19.43 28.89 1.40
C LYS A 66 -19.01 27.61 0.68
N ASP A 67 -17.71 27.33 0.69
CA ASP A 67 -17.12 26.26 -0.14
C ASP A 67 -16.59 25.09 0.70
N PHE A 68 -16.86 25.09 2.02
CA PHE A 68 -16.39 24.07 2.94
C PHE A 68 -17.52 23.47 3.78
N GLU A 69 -17.45 22.17 3.98
CA GLU A 69 -18.29 21.42 4.91
C GLU A 69 -17.54 21.22 6.24
N LEU A 70 -18.20 21.59 7.33
CA LEU A 70 -17.69 21.34 8.68
C LEU A 70 -18.16 19.96 9.14
N LEU A 71 -17.21 19.01 9.26
CA LEU A 71 -17.53 17.60 9.55
C LEU A 71 -17.78 17.34 11.04
N TYR A 72 -17.30 18.21 11.93
CA TYR A 72 -17.43 18.09 13.39
C TYR A 72 -17.78 19.45 14.01
N PRO A 73 -19.02 19.93 13.85
CA PRO A 73 -19.39 21.31 14.22
C PRO A 73 -19.46 21.58 15.72
N ASP A 74 -19.75 20.57 16.54
CA ASP A 74 -20.08 20.77 17.98
C ASP A 74 -18.89 20.67 18.94
N SER A 75 -17.69 20.44 18.44
CA SER A 75 -16.54 20.16 19.31
C SER A 75 -16.00 21.39 20.05
N TYR A 76 -16.33 22.60 19.59
CA TYR A 76 -15.85 23.84 20.17
C TYR A 76 -16.49 24.21 21.51
N ALA A 77 -17.78 23.95 21.62
CA ALA A 77 -18.55 24.31 22.81
C ALA A 77 -18.44 23.27 23.95
N LYS A 78 -17.96 22.07 23.65
CA LYS A 78 -18.02 20.93 24.55
C LYS A 78 -16.68 20.18 24.68
N ILE A 79 -15.60 20.89 24.89
CA ILE A 79 -14.34 20.25 25.32
C ILE A 79 -14.63 19.52 26.65
N GLY A 80 -14.82 18.21 26.57
CA GLY A 80 -15.04 17.35 27.73
C GLY A 80 -16.21 16.39 27.67
N LYS A 81 -17.12 16.47 26.67
CA LYS A 81 -18.22 15.50 26.56
C LYS A 81 -18.49 15.09 25.12
N ASN A 82 -18.27 13.80 24.82
CA ASN A 82 -18.72 13.10 23.59
C ASN A 82 -18.06 13.51 22.26
N LEU A 83 -16.77 13.74 22.24
CA LEU A 83 -16.04 13.70 20.96
C LEU A 83 -16.05 12.25 20.42
N PRO A 84 -16.21 12.06 19.09
CA PRO A 84 -15.98 10.77 18.49
C PRO A 84 -14.58 10.24 18.84
N SER A 85 -14.40 8.92 18.89
CA SER A 85 -13.08 8.38 19.17
C SER A 85 -12.05 8.88 18.15
N PRO A 86 -10.80 9.09 18.53
CA PRO A 86 -9.74 9.51 17.59
C PRO A 86 -9.69 8.66 16.32
N SER A 87 -9.87 7.35 16.43
CA SER A 87 -9.92 6.42 15.30
C SER A 87 -11.11 6.65 14.40
N SER A 88 -12.28 7.04 14.91
CA SER A 88 -13.47 7.32 14.09
C SER A 88 -13.35 8.64 13.32
N ILE A 89 -12.63 9.61 13.85
CA ILE A 89 -12.34 10.89 13.19
C ILE A 89 -11.35 10.66 12.05
N THR A 90 -10.21 10.04 12.33
CA THR A 90 -9.14 9.82 11.35
C THR A 90 -9.53 8.86 10.24
N ALA A 91 -10.45 7.92 10.48
CA ALA A 91 -11.01 7.03 9.46
C ALA A 91 -11.80 7.77 8.37
N LYS A 92 -12.28 8.99 8.65
CA LYS A 92 -13.06 9.80 7.69
C LYS A 92 -12.25 10.85 6.97
N TYR A 93 -10.95 10.96 7.22
CA TYR A 93 -10.09 11.91 6.54
C TYR A 93 -10.05 11.66 5.04
N GLN A 94 -10.12 12.74 4.28
CA GLN A 94 -9.87 12.75 2.84
C GLN A 94 -8.72 13.71 2.51
N PRO A 95 -7.94 13.44 1.46
CA PRO A 95 -6.88 14.34 1.02
C PRO A 95 -7.42 15.77 0.82
N GLY A 96 -6.71 16.76 1.36
CA GLY A 96 -7.11 18.16 1.33
C GLY A 96 -7.99 18.61 2.49
N ASP A 97 -8.46 17.73 3.36
CA ASP A 97 -9.16 18.12 4.59
C ASP A 97 -8.27 19.00 5.46
N ILE A 98 -8.83 20.07 6.02
CA ILE A 98 -8.16 20.95 6.98
C ILE A 98 -8.52 20.48 8.38
N VAL A 99 -7.53 20.10 9.16
CA VAL A 99 -7.70 19.56 10.52
C VAL A 99 -7.27 20.60 11.54
N PHE A 100 -8.16 20.92 12.48
CA PHE A 100 -7.92 21.86 13.57
C PHE A 100 -7.72 21.13 14.89
N CYS A 101 -6.70 21.56 15.64
CA CYS A 101 -6.36 20.99 16.94
C CYS A 101 -6.39 22.02 18.05
N CYS A 102 -6.84 21.59 19.23
CA CYS A 102 -6.77 22.30 20.49
C CYS A 102 -5.71 21.61 21.36
N THR A 103 -4.49 22.15 21.36
CA THR A 103 -3.35 21.53 22.07
C THR A 103 -3.14 22.08 23.48
N ASP A 104 -3.79 23.19 23.83
CA ASP A 104 -3.65 23.87 25.11
C ASP A 104 -5.01 24.34 25.63
N SER A 105 -5.38 23.89 26.82
CA SER A 105 -6.62 24.28 27.51
C SER A 105 -6.56 25.69 28.10
N SER A 106 -5.36 26.30 28.20
CA SER A 106 -5.13 27.59 28.86
C SER A 106 -5.20 28.79 27.90
N THR A 107 -5.34 28.57 26.57
CA THR A 107 -5.32 29.68 25.61
C THR A 107 -6.57 30.55 25.68
N LYS A 108 -6.36 31.89 25.71
CA LYS A 108 -7.42 32.91 25.60
C LYS A 108 -7.95 33.11 24.19
N ARG A 109 -7.54 32.26 23.21
CA ARG A 109 -7.97 32.39 21.82
C ARG A 109 -9.44 31.98 21.69
N ALA A 110 -10.18 32.72 20.86
CA ALA A 110 -11.51 32.29 20.46
C ALA A 110 -11.42 30.85 19.90
N ASN A 111 -12.32 29.99 20.36
CA ASN A 111 -12.42 28.59 19.96
C ASN A 111 -11.21 27.68 20.34
N ARG A 112 -10.24 28.14 21.10
CA ARG A 112 -9.09 27.37 21.63
C ARG A 112 -8.28 26.62 20.56
N ILE A 113 -8.39 26.96 19.27
CA ILE A 113 -7.56 26.37 18.23
C ILE A 113 -6.14 26.87 18.38
N THR A 114 -5.21 25.94 18.48
CA THR A 114 -3.78 26.23 18.65
C THR A 114 -2.98 25.77 17.44
N HIS A 115 -3.52 24.84 16.64
CA HIS A 115 -2.82 24.26 15.52
C HIS A 115 -3.77 23.89 14.38
N VAL A 116 -3.28 24.01 13.13
CA VAL A 116 -4.00 23.62 11.92
C VAL A 116 -3.09 22.81 10.99
N MET A 117 -3.66 21.85 10.32
CA MET A 117 -2.94 20.85 9.50
C MET A 117 -3.75 20.53 8.25
N ILE A 118 -3.12 19.91 7.25
CA ILE A 118 -3.79 19.41 6.03
C ILE A 118 -3.61 17.90 5.95
N VAL A 119 -4.69 17.17 5.61
CA VAL A 119 -4.60 15.77 5.25
C VAL A 119 -3.94 15.67 3.88
N ASN A 120 -2.81 14.97 3.80
CA ASN A 120 -2.05 14.83 2.57
C ASN A 120 -2.63 13.73 1.66
N GLN A 121 -2.12 13.63 0.44
CA GLN A 121 -2.59 12.66 -0.56
C GLN A 121 -2.45 11.18 -0.13
N TYR A 122 -1.67 10.90 0.91
CA TYR A 122 -1.46 9.55 1.44
C TYR A 122 -2.33 9.23 2.66
N GLY A 123 -3.27 10.12 2.98
CA GLY A 123 -4.12 10.00 4.18
C GLY A 123 -3.43 10.34 5.50
N GLY A 124 -2.14 10.68 5.49
CA GLY A 124 -1.42 11.24 6.63
C GLY A 124 -1.65 12.75 6.77
N ILE A 125 -0.91 13.39 7.67
CA ILE A 125 -1.02 14.82 7.94
C ILE A 125 0.27 15.54 7.49
N THR A 126 0.12 16.70 6.85
CA THR A 126 1.22 17.65 6.63
C THR A 126 0.95 18.94 7.38
N HIS A 127 1.94 19.43 8.13
CA HIS A 127 1.83 20.66 8.93
C HIS A 127 3.17 21.36 9.10
N ALA A 128 3.13 22.66 9.35
CA ALA A 128 4.27 23.40 9.89
C ALA A 128 4.24 23.24 11.42
N ALA A 129 5.14 22.43 11.96
CA ALA A 129 5.08 21.92 13.32
C ALA A 129 5.56 22.92 14.37
N ASN A 130 6.84 23.26 14.32
CA ASN A 130 7.53 24.14 15.27
C ASN A 130 8.89 24.58 14.68
N PRO A 131 9.62 25.50 15.33
CA PRO A 131 10.91 26.01 14.81
C PRO A 131 12.00 24.97 14.59
N ARG A 132 11.96 23.84 15.31
CA ARG A 132 12.95 22.77 15.17
C ARG A 132 12.64 21.87 13.98
N ASP A 133 11.37 21.54 13.80
CA ASP A 133 10.94 20.47 12.89
C ASP A 133 10.42 21.01 11.54
N GLY A 134 10.11 22.32 11.45
CA GLY A 134 9.66 22.95 10.21
C GLY A 134 8.35 22.39 9.65
N VAL A 135 8.26 22.34 8.33
CA VAL A 135 7.13 21.71 7.61
C VAL A 135 7.41 20.24 7.40
N GLN A 136 6.56 19.37 7.96
CA GLN A 136 6.77 17.91 7.97
C GLN A 136 5.49 17.12 7.70
N LYS A 137 5.66 15.84 7.33
CA LYS A 137 4.61 14.84 7.28
C LYS A 137 4.60 14.00 8.56
N VAL A 138 3.41 13.73 9.06
CA VAL A 138 3.22 12.86 10.24
C VAL A 138 2.09 11.86 9.99
N SER A 139 1.97 10.86 10.83
CA SER A 139 0.88 9.87 10.77
C SER A 139 -0.49 10.56 10.84
N LYS A 140 -1.50 9.96 10.19
CA LYS A 140 -2.91 10.41 10.30
C LYS A 140 -3.43 10.47 11.74
N ASN A 141 -2.84 9.69 12.64
CA ASN A 141 -3.19 9.65 14.06
C ASN A 141 -2.40 10.67 14.91
N ALA A 142 -1.44 11.39 14.31
CA ALA A 142 -0.75 12.46 15.02
C ALA A 142 -1.77 13.52 15.43
N HIS A 143 -1.70 13.95 16.70
CA HIS A 143 -2.66 14.88 17.30
C HIS A 143 -4.14 14.47 17.29
N SER A 144 -4.47 13.21 16.99
CA SER A 144 -5.86 12.73 16.85
C SER A 144 -6.70 12.96 18.12
N THR A 145 -6.09 12.89 19.31
CA THR A 145 -6.76 13.18 20.60
C THR A 145 -7.04 14.66 20.82
N GLN A 146 -6.47 15.54 20.00
CA GLN A 146 -6.56 16.99 20.12
C GLN A 146 -7.40 17.61 19.00
N VAL A 147 -7.90 16.82 18.06
CA VAL A 147 -8.71 17.32 16.93
C VAL A 147 -10.04 17.85 17.45
N CYS A 148 -10.34 19.08 17.08
CA CYS A 148 -11.57 19.77 17.44
C CYS A 148 -12.48 20.10 16.26
N ALA A 149 -11.97 20.17 15.04
CA ALA A 149 -12.78 20.30 13.84
C ALA A 149 -12.04 19.80 12.60
N VAL A 150 -12.80 19.45 11.58
CA VAL A 150 -12.30 19.13 10.24
C VAL A 150 -13.17 19.84 9.22
N LEU A 151 -12.53 20.60 8.32
CA LEU A 151 -13.19 21.26 7.19
C LEU A 151 -12.82 20.56 5.89
N ARG A 152 -13.83 20.30 5.08
CA ARG A 152 -13.71 19.70 3.74
C ARG A 152 -14.14 20.66 2.66
N TYR A 153 -13.28 20.88 1.67
CA TYR A 153 -13.61 21.70 0.51
C TYR A 153 -14.66 21.02 -0.37
N LYS A 154 -15.70 21.78 -0.77
CA LYS A 154 -16.84 21.33 -1.59
C LYS A 154 -17.06 22.20 -2.84
N GLY A 155 -16.19 23.15 -3.12
CA GLY A 155 -16.33 24.04 -4.28
C GLY A 155 -16.15 23.32 -5.63
N GLU A 156 -16.31 24.05 -6.74
CA GLU A 156 -16.20 23.52 -8.10
C GLU A 156 -14.87 22.79 -8.31
N GLY A 157 -14.96 21.58 -8.86
CA GLY A 157 -13.80 20.68 -9.07
C GLY A 157 -13.59 19.63 -7.97
N TYR A 158 -14.48 19.53 -7.00
CA TYR A 158 -14.49 18.45 -6.02
C TYR A 158 -15.15 17.19 -6.59
N THR A 159 -14.42 16.16 -6.90
CA THR A 159 -14.90 14.81 -7.19
C THR A 159 -14.76 13.95 -5.95
N GLY A 160 -15.72 14.07 -5.04
CA GLY A 160 -15.77 13.23 -3.84
C GLY A 160 -16.19 11.81 -4.19
N VAL A 161 -15.48 10.83 -3.66
CA VAL A 161 -15.87 9.43 -3.70
C VAL A 161 -16.86 9.15 -2.56
N GLY A 162 -18.09 8.81 -2.92
CA GLY A 162 -19.00 8.07 -2.06
C GLY A 162 -20.27 8.77 -1.61
N GLY A 163 -21.45 8.27 -2.08
CA GLY A 163 -22.77 8.46 -1.47
C GLY A 163 -23.82 9.07 -2.38
N SER A 164 -24.63 8.20 -2.95
CA SER A 164 -25.80 8.46 -3.79
C SER A 164 -26.87 9.30 -3.08
N ALA A 165 -27.40 10.32 -3.74
CA ALA A 165 -28.85 10.58 -3.87
C ALA A 165 -29.13 11.80 -4.77
N GLY A 166 -29.98 11.58 -5.71
CA GLY A 166 -30.57 12.23 -6.78
C GLY A 166 -31.00 13.71 -6.75
N GLY A 167 -31.14 14.27 -7.96
CA GLY A 167 -31.84 15.51 -8.20
C GLY A 167 -31.47 16.14 -9.54
N SER A 168 -32.36 16.01 -10.50
CA SER A 168 -32.39 16.49 -11.88
C SER A 168 -32.52 18.00 -12.03
N ALA A 169 -31.95 18.54 -13.09
CA ALA A 169 -32.39 19.57 -14.04
C ALA A 169 -31.19 20.41 -14.49
N GLY A 170 -30.84 20.53 -15.75
CA GLY A 170 -31.58 21.00 -16.90
C GLY A 170 -31.05 22.35 -17.36
N GLY A 171 -30.46 22.48 -18.57
CA GLY A 171 -30.35 23.78 -19.24
C GLY A 171 -28.99 24.13 -19.85
N THR A 172 -28.85 23.81 -21.11
CA THR A 172 -28.63 24.56 -22.37
C THR A 172 -27.27 25.16 -22.65
N GLU A 173 -26.81 24.79 -23.84
CA GLU A 173 -25.67 25.20 -24.63
C GLU A 173 -25.48 26.69 -24.86
N SER A 174 -24.26 27.15 -25.04
CA SER A 174 -23.90 28.11 -26.09
C SER A 174 -22.44 27.98 -26.50
N GLN A 175 -22.25 28.11 -27.82
CA GLN A 175 -21.07 27.89 -28.63
C GLN A 175 -20.06 29.07 -28.62
N GLU A 176 -18.85 28.70 -28.99
CA GLU A 176 -17.77 29.44 -29.67
C GLU A 176 -16.96 30.49 -28.90
N ASP A 177 -15.66 30.18 -28.73
CA ASP A 177 -14.63 30.91 -29.47
C ASP A 177 -13.32 30.12 -29.56
N LYS A 178 -12.76 30.15 -30.77
CA LYS A 178 -11.50 29.52 -31.21
C LYS A 178 -10.29 30.40 -30.86
N ASP A 179 -9.23 29.71 -30.66
CA ASP A 179 -7.81 30.00 -30.88
C ASP A 179 -6.96 30.25 -29.62
N THR A 180 -6.14 29.30 -29.27
CA THR A 180 -4.68 29.25 -29.48
C THR A 180 -4.06 28.10 -28.70
N LYS A 181 -3.33 27.31 -29.44
CA LYS A 181 -2.36 26.27 -29.07
C LYS A 181 -1.77 26.34 -27.66
N ASN A 182 -2.26 25.47 -26.78
CA ASN A 182 -1.48 24.70 -25.82
C ASN A 182 -2.27 23.42 -25.59
N LYS A 183 -1.79 22.31 -26.15
CA LYS A 183 -2.36 20.99 -25.88
C LYS A 183 -2.09 20.62 -24.44
N GLU A 184 -2.96 21.04 -23.55
CA GLU A 184 -3.15 20.37 -22.27
C GLU A 184 -3.86 19.05 -22.53
N ILE A 185 -3.18 17.96 -22.22
CA ILE A 185 -3.72 16.61 -22.36
C ILE A 185 -4.65 16.39 -21.18
N THR A 186 -5.93 16.56 -21.41
CA THR A 186 -7.01 16.27 -20.47
C THR A 186 -7.93 15.22 -21.06
N SER A 187 -7.50 13.94 -21.06
CA SER A 187 -8.48 12.86 -21.09
C SER A 187 -7.94 11.61 -20.41
N ILE A 188 -8.38 11.40 -19.20
CA ILE A 188 -8.29 10.10 -18.55
C ILE A 188 -9.34 9.22 -19.24
N LYS A 189 -8.93 8.37 -20.17
CA LYS A 189 -9.80 7.33 -20.71
C LYS A 189 -9.86 6.19 -19.72
N THR A 190 -11.04 5.91 -19.19
CA THR A 190 -11.28 4.68 -18.45
C THR A 190 -11.28 3.53 -19.46
N VAL A 191 -10.32 2.62 -19.34
CA VAL A 191 -10.27 1.40 -20.16
C VAL A 191 -11.06 0.34 -19.42
N TYR A 192 -11.96 -0.35 -20.12
CA TYR A 192 -12.79 -1.41 -19.57
C TYR A 192 -12.22 -2.76 -20.01
N GLY A 193 -12.14 -3.73 -19.08
CA GLY A 193 -11.80 -5.11 -19.39
C GLY A 193 -12.93 -5.81 -20.15
N ALA A 194 -12.66 -7.01 -20.63
CA ALA A 194 -13.64 -7.84 -21.33
C ALA A 194 -14.90 -8.15 -20.49
N ASP A 195 -14.81 -8.00 -19.17
CA ASP A 195 -15.90 -8.15 -18.19
C ASP A 195 -16.73 -6.87 -17.95
N GLY A 196 -16.43 -5.79 -18.70
CA GLY A 196 -17.09 -4.49 -18.56
C GLY A 196 -16.74 -3.71 -17.30
N LYS A 197 -15.79 -4.19 -16.47
CA LYS A 197 -15.29 -3.45 -15.31
C LYS A 197 -14.18 -2.48 -15.71
N PRO A 198 -14.07 -1.31 -15.07
CA PRO A 198 -12.98 -0.37 -15.35
C PRO A 198 -11.64 -1.01 -14.99
N VAL A 199 -10.76 -1.15 -15.99
CA VAL A 199 -9.46 -1.84 -15.86
C VAL A 199 -8.36 -0.88 -15.48
N ALA A 200 -8.39 0.29 -15.56
CA ALA A 200 -7.53 1.37 -15.07
C ALA A 200 -7.91 2.68 -15.74
N LYS A 201 -7.66 3.79 -15.09
CA LYS A 201 -7.56 5.07 -15.77
C LYS A 201 -6.26 5.03 -16.59
N ALA A 202 -6.37 4.84 -17.91
CA ALA A 202 -5.22 4.91 -18.79
C ALA A 202 -4.71 6.35 -18.77
N PHE A 203 -3.57 6.59 -18.14
CA PHE A 203 -2.85 7.85 -18.26
C PHE A 203 -2.15 7.84 -19.63
N GLU A 204 -2.65 8.61 -20.57
CA GLU A 204 -2.08 8.68 -21.94
C GLU A 204 -0.66 9.27 -21.96
N GLU A 205 -0.23 9.98 -20.93
CA GLU A 205 1.17 10.41 -20.74
C GLU A 205 1.50 10.47 -19.25
N LEU A 206 2.21 9.47 -18.76
CA LEU A 206 3.01 9.59 -17.54
C LEU A 206 4.31 10.38 -17.82
N ARG A 207 4.21 11.51 -18.54
CA ARG A 207 5.28 12.50 -18.56
C ARG A 207 5.21 13.25 -17.24
N GLY A 208 5.99 12.83 -16.28
CA GLY A 208 6.11 13.51 -15.00
C GLY A 208 5.80 12.67 -13.79
N VAL A 209 5.52 11.37 -13.92
CA VAL A 209 5.67 10.47 -12.79
C VAL A 209 7.16 10.29 -12.54
N ARG A 210 7.66 11.31 -11.86
CA ARG A 210 8.82 11.33 -11.00
C ARG A 210 9.99 10.47 -11.48
N ASN A 211 10.85 11.07 -12.27
CA ASN A 211 12.26 10.84 -12.00
C ASN A 211 12.47 11.11 -10.52
N LEU A 212 12.49 10.09 -9.70
CA LEU A 212 12.92 10.16 -8.31
C LEU A 212 14.46 10.31 -8.30
N THR A 213 14.96 11.30 -9.03
CA THR A 213 16.38 11.59 -9.19
C THR A 213 17.00 12.13 -7.91
N ASP A 214 16.19 12.52 -6.94
CA ASP A 214 16.63 13.14 -5.70
C ASP A 214 16.15 12.40 -4.44
N ASN A 215 16.00 11.07 -4.50
CA ASN A 215 15.68 10.30 -3.31
C ASN A 215 16.81 10.37 -2.30
N VAL A 216 16.48 10.77 -1.08
CA VAL A 216 17.36 10.68 0.07
C VAL A 216 17.16 9.31 0.71
N TYR A 217 18.21 8.49 0.67
CA TYR A 217 18.26 7.18 1.32
C TYR A 217 19.03 7.30 2.62
N GLU A 218 18.39 6.97 3.73
CA GLU A 218 19.01 6.94 5.04
C GLU A 218 19.01 5.52 5.58
N LEU A 219 20.20 4.90 5.55
CA LEU A 219 20.44 3.56 6.12
C LEU A 219 20.97 3.72 7.55
N LEU A 220 20.28 3.12 8.50
CA LEU A 220 20.65 3.15 9.92
C LEU A 220 21.00 1.74 10.38
N ILE A 221 22.09 1.59 11.13
CA ILE A 221 22.47 0.34 11.78
C ILE A 221 22.61 0.61 13.28
N GLU A 222 21.92 -0.18 14.09
CA GLU A 222 21.98 -0.08 15.54
C GLU A 222 22.87 -1.20 16.11
N HIS A 223 23.93 -0.82 16.80
CA HIS A 223 24.81 -1.73 17.53
C HIS A 223 24.98 -1.25 18.97
N ASN A 224 24.66 -2.12 19.95
CA ASN A 224 24.77 -1.81 21.38
C ASN A 224 24.12 -0.48 21.80
N GLY A 225 22.92 -0.18 21.27
CA GLY A 225 22.18 1.06 21.54
C GLY A 225 22.74 2.31 20.86
N ARG A 226 23.78 2.18 20.02
CA ARG A 226 24.33 3.25 19.20
C ARG A 226 23.84 3.13 17.76
N VAL A 227 23.17 4.15 17.27
CA VAL A 227 22.75 4.24 15.86
C VAL A 227 23.88 4.82 15.02
N GLN A 228 24.18 4.19 13.90
CA GLN A 228 25.25 4.57 12.97
C GLN A 228 24.64 4.75 11.57
N ILE A 229 25.13 5.74 10.85
CA ILE A 229 24.72 6.06 9.46
C ILE A 229 25.92 5.76 8.56
N PRO A 230 26.00 4.56 7.95
CA PRO A 230 27.09 4.22 7.06
C PRO A 230 26.98 4.94 5.71
N ILE A 231 28.11 5.14 5.05
CA ILE A 231 28.12 5.58 3.65
C ILE A 231 27.75 4.39 2.77
N VAL A 232 26.61 4.49 2.08
CA VAL A 232 26.06 3.45 1.22
C VAL A 232 26.56 3.63 -0.21
N CYS A 233 27.06 2.55 -0.83
CA CYS A 233 27.39 2.52 -2.25
C CYS A 233 26.13 2.34 -3.09
N GLU A 234 26.19 2.77 -4.35
CA GLU A 234 25.10 2.59 -5.32
C GLU A 234 24.73 1.12 -5.54
N GLY A 235 23.50 0.88 -5.99
CA GLY A 235 22.99 -0.44 -6.32
C GLY A 235 22.44 -1.20 -5.11
N MET A 236 21.92 -0.49 -4.10
CA MET A 236 21.15 -1.09 -3.02
C MET A 236 19.86 -1.69 -3.57
N THR A 237 19.51 -2.88 -3.09
CA THR A 237 18.28 -3.57 -3.52
C THR A 237 17.43 -4.02 -2.34
N ILE A 238 16.11 -4.01 -2.54
CA ILE A 238 15.14 -4.64 -1.63
C ILE A 238 14.27 -5.58 -2.46
N GLU A 239 14.12 -6.79 -1.97
CA GLU A 239 13.30 -7.83 -2.61
C GLU A 239 12.18 -8.23 -1.66
N PHE A 240 10.93 -8.23 -2.15
CA PHE A 240 9.76 -8.77 -1.45
C PHE A 240 9.12 -9.88 -2.26
N HIS A 241 8.70 -10.92 -1.56
CA HIS A 241 8.04 -12.09 -2.15
C HIS A 241 6.72 -12.35 -1.44
N ARG A 242 5.74 -12.81 -2.16
CA ARG A 242 4.41 -13.08 -1.59
C ARG A 242 4.40 -14.34 -0.73
N ARG A 243 5.24 -15.31 -1.03
CA ARG A 243 5.29 -16.62 -0.35
C ARG A 243 6.72 -17.05 -0.02
N SER A 244 6.87 -17.79 1.03
CA SER A 244 8.03 -18.62 1.43
C SER A 244 9.37 -17.88 1.55
N THR A 245 9.40 -16.56 1.40
CA THR A 245 10.64 -15.80 1.40
C THR A 245 10.46 -14.49 2.15
N PRO A 246 11.36 -14.18 3.11
CA PRO A 246 11.35 -12.90 3.80
C PRO A 246 11.71 -11.74 2.87
N GLY A 247 11.42 -10.52 3.27
CA GLY A 247 11.98 -9.33 2.65
C GLY A 247 13.50 -9.31 2.81
N ILE A 248 14.22 -8.93 1.74
CA ILE A 248 15.68 -9.01 1.66
C ILE A 248 16.24 -7.65 1.28
N LEU A 249 17.00 -7.04 2.17
CA LEU A 249 17.81 -5.86 1.87
C LEU A 249 19.25 -6.31 1.56
N LYS A 250 19.79 -5.90 0.41
CA LYS A 250 21.19 -6.05 0.05
C LYS A 250 21.80 -4.68 -0.24
N CYS A 251 22.84 -4.34 0.45
CA CYS A 251 23.58 -3.09 0.23
C CYS A 251 25.07 -3.27 0.43
N LYS A 252 25.83 -2.29 -0.04
CA LYS A 252 27.27 -2.18 0.15
C LYS A 252 27.54 -0.90 0.92
N VAL A 253 28.38 -0.98 1.94
CA VAL A 253 28.77 0.18 2.74
C VAL A 253 30.28 0.33 2.77
N ILE A 254 30.74 1.57 2.89
CA ILE A 254 32.16 1.87 3.04
C ILE A 254 32.54 1.62 4.50
N LYS A 255 33.58 0.81 4.73
CA LYS A 255 34.16 0.61 6.05
C LYS A 255 35.05 1.81 6.38
N ASP A 256 34.66 2.57 7.37
CA ASP A 256 35.54 3.52 8.04
C ASP A 256 35.94 3.02 9.44
N ASN A 257 36.76 3.79 10.13
CA ASN A 257 37.29 3.40 11.46
C ASN A 257 36.22 3.45 12.56
N ASN A 258 35.07 4.12 12.31
CA ASN A 258 34.01 4.35 13.29
C ASN A 258 32.83 3.38 13.10
N LEU A 259 32.70 2.78 11.92
CA LEU A 259 31.60 1.88 11.61
C LEU A 259 31.85 0.52 12.26
N ASP A 260 31.04 0.19 13.25
CA ASP A 260 31.08 -1.07 13.98
C ASP A 260 29.69 -1.69 14.07
N PHE A 261 29.54 -2.89 13.50
CA PHE A 261 28.28 -3.65 13.53
C PHE A 261 28.54 -5.14 13.30
N HIS A 262 27.61 -5.98 13.75
CA HIS A 262 27.68 -7.42 13.71
C HIS A 262 26.43 -8.05 13.15
N GLU A 263 26.49 -9.33 12.84
CA GLU A 263 25.31 -10.13 12.53
C GLU A 263 24.39 -10.15 13.76
N GLY A 264 23.08 -9.96 13.52
CA GLY A 264 22.05 -9.79 14.55
C GLY A 264 21.69 -8.33 14.85
N ASP A 265 22.50 -7.37 14.45
CA ASP A 265 22.21 -5.96 14.63
C ASP A 265 21.02 -5.52 13.80
N ALA A 266 20.21 -4.60 14.35
CA ALA A 266 19.09 -4.03 13.64
C ALA A 266 19.57 -3.08 12.52
N ILE A 267 18.89 -3.16 11.38
CA ILE A 267 19.13 -2.30 10.23
C ILE A 267 17.80 -1.77 9.70
N SER A 268 17.75 -0.50 9.41
CA SER A 268 16.56 0.14 8.83
C SER A 268 16.93 1.05 7.67
N LEU A 269 16.01 1.16 6.73
CA LEU A 269 16.09 2.07 5.61
C LEU A 269 14.89 3.01 5.63
N GLN A 270 15.18 4.30 5.56
CA GLN A 270 14.20 5.34 5.28
C GLN A 270 14.46 5.92 3.89
N ILE A 271 13.39 6.23 3.18
CA ILE A 271 13.45 6.86 1.85
C ILE A 271 12.65 8.17 1.92
N ASN A 272 13.32 9.30 1.72
CA ASN A 272 12.72 10.63 1.90
C ASN A 272 12.10 10.82 3.30
N GLY A 273 12.74 10.27 4.34
CA GLY A 273 12.25 10.31 5.71
C GLY A 273 11.05 9.38 6.00
N VAL A 274 10.63 8.56 5.02
CA VAL A 274 9.56 7.56 5.20
C VAL A 274 10.20 6.22 5.53
N PRO A 275 9.85 5.58 6.66
CA PRO A 275 10.27 4.22 6.99
C PRO A 275 9.85 3.24 5.90
N TYR A 276 10.80 2.46 5.36
CA TYR A 276 10.53 1.55 4.25
C TYR A 276 10.92 0.10 4.51
N PHE A 277 12.07 -0.14 5.12
CA PHE A 277 12.53 -1.48 5.48
C PHE A 277 13.10 -1.46 6.90
N TYR A 278 12.76 -2.47 7.68
CA TYR A 278 13.36 -2.77 8.97
C TYR A 278 13.67 -4.27 9.07
N GLY A 279 14.84 -4.61 9.56
CA GLY A 279 15.25 -6.01 9.69
C GLY A 279 16.53 -6.15 10.48
N TYR A 280 17.21 -7.27 10.28
CA TYR A 280 18.44 -7.60 10.98
C TYR A 280 19.53 -8.02 10.01
N VAL A 281 20.77 -7.70 10.32
CA VAL A 281 21.95 -8.12 9.54
C VAL A 281 22.15 -9.62 9.75
N PHE A 282 22.05 -10.42 8.70
CA PHE A 282 22.30 -11.86 8.75
C PHE A 282 23.62 -12.28 8.12
N LYS A 283 24.12 -11.50 7.18
CA LYS A 283 25.37 -11.79 6.51
C LYS A 283 26.15 -10.52 6.24
N LYS A 284 27.42 -10.59 6.55
CA LYS A 284 28.40 -9.56 6.31
C LYS A 284 29.59 -10.17 5.57
N SER A 285 30.00 -9.61 4.43
CA SER A 285 31.19 -10.06 3.70
C SER A 285 32.01 -8.88 3.23
N ARG A 286 33.33 -8.99 3.27
CA ARG A 286 34.26 -7.97 2.78
C ARG A 286 34.68 -8.29 1.36
N VAL A 287 34.77 -7.26 0.52
CA VAL A 287 35.24 -7.36 -0.87
C VAL A 287 36.26 -6.28 -1.08
N GLY A 288 37.52 -6.68 -1.23
CA GLY A 288 38.64 -5.74 -1.34
C GLY A 288 38.81 -4.88 -0.09
N ASP A 289 39.56 -3.81 -0.20
CA ASP A 289 39.86 -2.91 0.90
C ASP A 289 38.73 -1.87 1.03
N GLY A 290 38.02 -1.92 2.15
CA GLY A 290 37.10 -0.87 2.57
C GLY A 290 35.62 -1.03 2.17
N ILE A 291 35.17 -2.10 1.52
CA ILE A 291 33.77 -2.34 1.21
C ILE A 291 33.23 -3.55 2.00
N ILE A 292 32.06 -3.37 2.61
CA ILE A 292 31.32 -4.43 3.29
C ILE A 292 30.00 -4.64 2.55
N ASN A 293 29.76 -5.87 2.07
CA ASN A 293 28.42 -6.26 1.59
C ASN A 293 27.58 -6.72 2.78
N ILE A 294 26.35 -6.24 2.85
CA ILE A 294 25.36 -6.57 3.86
C ILE A 294 24.20 -7.28 3.19
N THR A 295 23.74 -8.37 3.82
CA THR A 295 22.44 -8.97 3.55
C THR A 295 21.64 -8.96 4.85
N ALA A 296 20.50 -8.29 4.83
CA ALA A 296 19.58 -8.25 5.95
C ALA A 296 18.21 -8.81 5.54
N TYR A 297 17.50 -9.33 6.51
CA TYR A 297 16.15 -9.86 6.35
C TYR A 297 15.23 -9.20 7.35
N ASP A 298 13.95 -9.04 6.95
CA ASP A 298 12.87 -8.66 7.84
C ASP A 298 12.46 -9.79 8.79
N GLN A 299 11.45 -9.58 9.63
CA GLN A 299 11.00 -10.56 10.63
C GLN A 299 10.47 -11.87 10.00
N LEU A 300 10.00 -11.83 8.75
CA LEU A 300 9.56 -13.05 8.07
C LEU A 300 10.67 -14.12 7.96
N ARG A 301 11.94 -13.72 8.11
CA ARG A 301 13.07 -14.67 8.15
C ARG A 301 12.89 -15.73 9.22
N TYR A 302 12.27 -15.41 10.33
CA TYR A 302 12.06 -16.36 11.44
C TYR A 302 11.01 -17.42 11.12
N LEU A 303 10.13 -17.19 10.10
CA LEU A 303 9.20 -18.19 9.62
C LEU A 303 9.87 -19.34 8.83
N LYS A 304 11.17 -19.23 8.53
CA LYS A 304 11.96 -20.36 8.01
C LYS A 304 12.33 -21.40 9.07
N ASN A 305 12.08 -21.11 10.36
CA ASN A 305 12.23 -22.10 11.42
C ASN A 305 11.22 -23.22 11.22
N LYS A 306 11.64 -24.44 11.54
CA LYS A 306 10.77 -25.62 11.51
C LYS A 306 10.13 -25.85 12.86
N ASP A 307 8.92 -26.38 12.84
CA ASP A 307 8.18 -26.73 14.04
C ASP A 307 7.30 -27.96 13.81
N THR A 308 6.84 -28.55 14.91
CA THR A 308 5.83 -29.59 14.94
C THR A 308 4.67 -29.07 15.80
N MET A 309 3.50 -28.87 15.19
CA MET A 309 2.34 -28.34 15.90
C MET A 309 1.04 -28.99 15.45
N ILE A 310 0.06 -28.95 16.33
CA ILE A 310 -1.33 -29.26 16.01
C ILE A 310 -2.07 -27.93 16.00
N PHE A 311 -2.68 -27.60 14.87
CA PHE A 311 -3.39 -26.34 14.73
C PHE A 311 -4.68 -26.50 13.92
N GLY A 312 -5.74 -25.80 14.38
CA GLY A 312 -6.99 -25.55 13.67
C GLY A 312 -7.49 -24.18 14.10
N GLY A 313 -7.90 -23.37 13.12
CA GLY A 313 -8.29 -21.99 13.37
C GLY A 313 -8.08 -21.09 12.16
N THR A 314 -8.19 -19.80 12.34
CA THR A 314 -7.99 -18.79 11.29
C THR A 314 -6.49 -18.51 11.07
N ALA A 315 -6.14 -18.04 9.87
CA ALA A 315 -4.75 -17.65 9.58
C ALA A 315 -4.27 -16.51 10.52
N LYS A 316 -5.17 -15.62 10.95
CA LYS A 316 -4.85 -14.59 11.93
C LYS A 316 -4.48 -15.17 13.31
N GLU A 317 -5.22 -16.16 13.79
CA GLU A 317 -4.93 -16.86 15.06
C GLU A 317 -3.61 -17.61 14.98
N LEU A 318 -3.32 -18.26 13.84
CA LEU A 318 -2.02 -18.92 13.61
C LEU A 318 -0.88 -17.91 13.65
N LEU A 319 -1.02 -16.76 12.98
CA LEU A 319 -0.01 -15.70 13.01
C LEU A 319 0.23 -15.18 14.42
N GLN A 320 -0.83 -15.00 15.20
CA GLN A 320 -0.74 -14.59 16.62
C GLN A 320 -0.01 -15.64 17.48
N LEU A 321 -0.27 -16.92 17.23
CA LEU A 321 0.42 -18.01 17.92
C LEU A 321 1.91 -18.02 17.59
N ILE A 322 2.25 -17.97 16.29
CA ILE A 322 3.65 -17.90 15.82
C ILE A 322 4.36 -16.68 16.41
N ALA A 323 3.74 -15.51 16.31
CA ALA A 323 4.33 -14.27 16.81
C ALA A 323 4.63 -14.32 18.31
N ARG A 324 3.74 -14.92 19.11
CA ARG A 324 3.95 -15.12 20.55
C ARG A 324 5.13 -16.06 20.83
N ASN A 325 5.20 -17.18 20.10
CA ASN A 325 6.23 -18.20 20.34
C ASN A 325 7.62 -17.73 19.89
N PHE A 326 7.71 -16.89 18.86
CA PHE A 326 8.95 -16.41 18.27
C PHE A 326 9.23 -14.93 18.57
N SER A 327 8.46 -14.30 19.47
CA SER A 327 8.61 -12.89 19.88
C SER A 327 8.59 -11.92 18.70
N LEU A 328 7.74 -12.17 17.68
CA LEU A 328 7.58 -11.32 16.51
C LEU A 328 6.59 -10.19 16.80
N LYS A 329 6.78 -9.05 16.17
CA LYS A 329 5.90 -7.89 16.32
C LYS A 329 4.78 -7.94 15.28
N LEU A 330 3.56 -7.74 15.73
CA LEU A 330 2.36 -7.71 14.89
C LEU A 330 1.85 -6.28 14.71
N GLY A 331 1.39 -5.97 13.51
CA GLY A 331 0.65 -4.74 13.25
C GLY A 331 -0.73 -4.74 13.88
N GLY A 332 -1.22 -3.57 14.26
CA GLY A 332 -2.49 -3.43 14.98
C GLY A 332 -3.74 -3.71 14.13
N ASP A 333 -3.63 -3.56 12.81
CA ASP A 333 -4.75 -3.68 11.88
C ASP A 333 -4.50 -4.85 10.90
N MET A 334 -4.73 -6.07 11.37
CA MET A 334 -4.64 -7.30 10.58
C MET A 334 -6.03 -7.75 10.13
N THR A 335 -6.16 -8.09 8.85
CA THR A 335 -7.41 -8.63 8.30
C THR A 335 -7.73 -9.97 8.94
N ASP A 336 -8.96 -10.14 9.39
CA ASP A 336 -9.48 -11.43 9.81
C ASP A 336 -9.94 -12.22 8.58
N THR A 337 -9.38 -13.40 8.38
CA THR A 337 -9.73 -14.27 7.24
C THR A 337 -11.12 -14.88 7.34
N LYS A 338 -11.75 -14.82 8.51
CA LYS A 338 -13.12 -15.33 8.80
C LYS A 338 -13.35 -16.80 8.47
N PHE A 339 -12.33 -17.52 8.06
CA PHE A 339 -12.36 -18.95 7.79
C PHE A 339 -11.48 -19.67 8.81
N SER A 340 -12.05 -20.65 9.49
CA SER A 340 -11.35 -21.51 10.46
C SER A 340 -11.01 -22.82 9.76
N ALA A 341 -9.71 -23.05 9.54
CA ALA A 341 -9.22 -24.31 9.00
C ALA A 341 -9.42 -25.44 10.01
N GLN A 342 -9.66 -26.63 9.50
CA GLN A 342 -9.75 -27.82 10.35
C GLN A 342 -8.42 -28.12 11.02
N THR A 343 -8.50 -28.78 12.19
CA THR A 343 -7.32 -29.21 12.95
C THR A 343 -6.48 -30.16 12.13
N LYS A 344 -5.21 -29.81 11.92
CA LYS A 344 -4.19 -30.59 11.23
C LYS A 344 -2.98 -30.80 12.13
N ILE A 345 -2.24 -31.86 11.88
CA ILE A 345 -0.95 -32.13 12.47
C ILE A 345 0.11 -31.72 11.45
N PHE A 346 0.92 -30.77 11.82
CA PHE A 346 2.09 -30.34 11.05
C PHE A 346 3.33 -30.91 11.72
N ASP A 347 4.11 -31.68 10.99
CA ASP A 347 5.32 -32.32 11.52
C ASP A 347 6.54 -31.90 10.69
N ASN A 348 7.54 -31.35 11.37
CA ASN A 348 8.83 -30.92 10.80
C ASN A 348 8.68 -29.99 9.58
N LYS A 349 7.64 -29.16 9.55
CA LYS A 349 7.39 -28.15 8.51
C LYS A 349 7.96 -26.80 8.90
N THR A 350 8.33 -25.97 7.92
CA THR A 350 8.63 -24.57 8.22
C THR A 350 7.37 -23.83 8.63
N LEU A 351 7.51 -22.79 9.44
CA LEU A 351 6.36 -21.95 9.81
C LEU A 351 5.73 -21.29 8.58
N PHE A 352 6.52 -20.98 7.55
CA PHE A 352 5.99 -20.56 6.25
C PHE A 352 5.07 -21.63 5.64
N ASP A 353 5.53 -22.87 5.54
CA ASP A 353 4.72 -23.96 4.95
C ASP A 353 3.41 -24.16 5.70
N ILE A 354 3.47 -24.09 7.05
CA ILE A 354 2.28 -24.21 7.90
C ILE A 354 1.31 -23.06 7.63
N PHE A 355 1.83 -21.84 7.58
CA PHE A 355 1.02 -20.63 7.39
C PHE A 355 0.38 -20.61 6.00
N GLU A 356 1.16 -20.95 4.96
CA GLU A 356 0.69 -20.99 3.59
C GLU A 356 -0.37 -22.07 3.36
N GLU A 357 -0.24 -23.22 4.01
CA GLU A 357 -1.27 -24.27 3.92
C GLU A 357 -2.62 -23.80 4.49
N ILE A 358 -2.59 -23.00 5.59
CA ILE A 358 -3.81 -22.39 6.14
C ILE A 358 -4.36 -21.30 5.21
N LEU A 359 -3.50 -20.54 4.54
CA LEU A 359 -3.94 -19.56 3.53
C LEU A 359 -4.53 -20.24 2.28
N ASP A 360 -3.97 -21.36 1.86
CA ASP A 360 -4.50 -22.13 0.73
C ASP A 360 -5.88 -22.75 1.08
N ASP A 361 -6.05 -23.27 2.29
CA ASP A 361 -7.36 -23.69 2.78
C ASP A 361 -8.36 -22.52 2.81
N THR A 362 -7.90 -21.34 3.22
CA THR A 362 -8.72 -20.13 3.22
C THR A 362 -9.12 -19.72 1.81
N LEU A 363 -8.20 -19.73 0.87
CA LEU A 363 -8.47 -19.43 -0.55
C LEU A 363 -9.51 -20.38 -1.14
N ILE A 364 -9.35 -21.68 -0.88
CA ILE A 364 -10.28 -22.72 -1.38
C ILE A 364 -11.70 -22.50 -0.82
N ALA A 365 -11.80 -22.14 0.46
CA ALA A 365 -13.09 -21.99 1.13
C ALA A 365 -13.78 -20.66 0.82
N THR A 366 -13.02 -19.58 0.65
CA THR A 366 -13.56 -18.20 0.58
C THR A 366 -13.40 -17.55 -0.78
N ASN A 367 -12.59 -18.13 -1.67
CA ASN A 367 -12.13 -17.53 -2.94
C ASN A 367 -11.43 -16.18 -2.75
N LYS A 368 -10.80 -15.96 -1.58
CA LYS A 368 -10.06 -14.73 -1.24
C LYS A 368 -8.58 -15.03 -1.03
N ASN A 369 -7.74 -14.17 -1.57
CA ASN A 369 -6.30 -14.25 -1.41
C ASN A 369 -5.83 -13.30 -0.32
N PHE A 370 -5.00 -13.81 0.57
CA PHE A 370 -4.36 -13.03 1.62
C PHE A 370 -2.85 -13.06 1.46
N VAL A 371 -2.20 -12.02 1.91
CA VAL A 371 -0.74 -11.92 1.95
C VAL A 371 -0.25 -11.57 3.34
N LEU A 372 0.80 -12.26 3.76
CA LEU A 372 1.57 -11.94 4.95
C LEU A 372 2.81 -11.15 4.53
N TYR A 373 3.03 -10.00 5.13
CA TYR A 373 4.19 -9.17 4.86
C TYR A 373 4.67 -8.44 6.11
N ASP A 374 5.92 -8.02 6.08
CA ASP A 374 6.50 -7.13 7.09
C ASP A 374 6.41 -5.68 6.61
N ASP A 375 5.93 -4.78 7.46
CA ASP A 375 5.93 -3.35 7.24
C ASP A 375 6.70 -2.66 8.36
N PHE A 376 7.93 -2.34 8.03
CA PHE A 376 8.88 -1.69 8.93
C PHE A 376 8.98 -2.36 10.31
N GLY A 377 9.16 -3.68 10.32
CA GLY A 377 9.34 -4.48 11.53
C GLY A 377 8.04 -4.88 12.24
N TYR A 378 6.89 -4.80 11.57
CA TYR A 378 5.61 -5.32 12.05
C TYR A 378 4.98 -6.23 10.99
N LEU A 379 4.51 -7.39 11.39
CA LEU A 379 3.84 -8.32 10.48
C LEU A 379 2.37 -7.96 10.30
N PHE A 380 1.93 -7.96 9.06
CA PHE A 380 0.54 -7.70 8.66
C PHE A 380 0.01 -8.85 7.81
N LEU A 381 -1.25 -9.18 8.03
CA LEU A 381 -2.05 -10.05 7.18
C LEU A 381 -3.13 -9.20 6.50
N ARG A 382 -3.16 -9.18 5.16
CA ARG A 382 -4.10 -8.36 4.38
C ARG A 382 -4.81 -9.19 3.31
N ASP A 383 -6.07 -8.83 3.03
CA ASP A 383 -6.74 -9.24 1.80
C ASP A 383 -6.04 -8.53 0.62
N MET A 384 -5.66 -9.27 -0.41
CA MET A 384 -4.94 -8.68 -1.55
C MET A 384 -5.80 -7.67 -2.31
N GLU A 385 -7.13 -7.81 -2.29
CA GLU A 385 -8.03 -6.80 -2.89
C GLU A 385 -7.91 -5.41 -2.23
N ASP A 386 -7.54 -5.35 -0.95
CA ASP A 386 -7.30 -4.08 -0.24
C ASP A 386 -5.93 -3.46 -0.60
N MET A 387 -5.10 -4.15 -1.41
CA MET A 387 -3.77 -3.71 -1.81
C MET A 387 -3.69 -3.33 -3.30
N VAL A 388 -4.81 -3.11 -3.95
CA VAL A 388 -4.84 -2.69 -5.35
C VAL A 388 -4.45 -1.21 -5.48
N LEU A 389 -3.53 -0.92 -6.39
CA LEU A 389 -3.14 0.44 -6.76
C LEU A 389 -3.89 0.86 -8.04
N ASP A 390 -4.99 1.57 -7.87
CA ASP A 390 -5.86 2.00 -8.97
C ASP A 390 -5.23 3.08 -9.87
N ASP A 391 -4.17 3.73 -9.38
CA ASP A 391 -3.45 4.82 -10.05
C ASP A 391 -2.07 4.38 -10.61
N PHE A 392 -1.76 3.08 -10.61
CA PHE A 392 -0.49 2.56 -11.11
C PHE A 392 -0.69 1.62 -12.30
N LEU A 393 -0.12 2.00 -13.45
CA LEU A 393 -0.24 1.29 -14.71
C LEU A 393 1.14 0.96 -15.29
N ILE A 394 1.37 -0.29 -15.64
CA ILE A 394 2.52 -0.73 -16.43
C ILE A 394 2.16 -0.72 -17.92
N ASN A 395 2.97 -0.04 -18.72
CA ASN A 395 2.88 -0.02 -20.19
C ASN A 395 4.28 0.05 -20.84
N LYS A 396 4.36 0.03 -22.15
CA LYS A 396 5.65 0.08 -22.89
C LYS A 396 6.52 1.31 -22.59
N ASN A 397 5.94 2.38 -22.06
CA ASN A 397 6.69 3.63 -21.83
C ASN A 397 7.42 3.66 -20.49
N ASN A 398 7.01 2.81 -19.53
CA ASN A 398 7.56 2.80 -18.17
C ASN A 398 8.28 1.51 -17.80
N ILE A 399 8.62 0.68 -18.78
CA ILE A 399 9.42 -0.53 -18.61
C ILE A 399 10.55 -0.56 -19.65
N ARG A 400 11.61 -1.33 -19.34
CA ARG A 400 12.70 -1.57 -20.29
C ARG A 400 12.47 -2.84 -21.10
N ASP A 401 12.02 -3.91 -20.45
CA ASP A 401 11.88 -5.22 -21.07
C ASP A 401 10.81 -6.04 -20.35
N TYR A 402 10.27 -7.04 -21.02
CA TYR A 402 9.30 -7.98 -20.46
C TYR A 402 9.47 -9.39 -21.04
N SER A 403 9.01 -10.38 -20.29
CA SER A 403 8.84 -11.76 -20.75
C SER A 403 7.46 -12.26 -20.32
N TYR A 404 6.69 -12.74 -21.28
CA TYR A 404 5.36 -13.27 -21.04
C TYR A 404 5.31 -14.75 -21.37
N THR A 405 4.81 -15.54 -20.45
CA THR A 405 4.69 -17.00 -20.59
C THR A 405 3.29 -17.45 -20.21
N THR A 406 2.67 -18.23 -21.07
CA THR A 406 1.46 -18.99 -20.76
C THR A 406 1.78 -20.47 -20.71
N SER A 407 1.19 -21.21 -19.78
CA SER A 407 1.46 -22.64 -19.60
C SER A 407 0.19 -23.37 -19.16
N ILE A 408 0.09 -24.63 -19.57
CA ILE A 408 -0.85 -25.61 -19.04
C ILE A 408 -0.12 -26.73 -18.27
N ASP A 409 1.20 -26.62 -18.12
CA ASP A 409 2.06 -27.61 -17.47
C ASP A 409 2.19 -27.33 -15.96
N ASP A 410 2.18 -26.06 -15.56
CA ASP A 410 2.35 -25.63 -14.17
C ASP A 410 1.00 -25.44 -13.47
N ASN A 411 0.64 -26.32 -12.52
CA ASN A 411 -0.56 -26.20 -11.67
C ASN A 411 -1.87 -26.01 -12.46
N THR A 412 -1.96 -26.61 -13.65
CA THR A 412 -3.18 -26.65 -14.46
C THR A 412 -3.76 -28.05 -14.43
N TYR A 413 -4.98 -28.18 -13.92
CA TYR A 413 -5.66 -29.46 -13.80
C TYR A 413 -7.12 -29.31 -14.22
N ASN A 414 -7.53 -30.05 -15.23
CA ASN A 414 -8.91 -30.11 -15.74
C ASN A 414 -9.71 -31.29 -15.21
N LYS A 415 -9.08 -32.13 -14.40
CA LYS A 415 -9.70 -33.25 -13.69
C LYS A 415 -9.18 -33.30 -12.26
N ILE A 416 -10.09 -33.24 -11.31
CA ILE A 416 -9.79 -33.34 -9.88
C ILE A 416 -10.28 -34.68 -9.36
N LYS A 417 -9.39 -35.45 -8.74
CA LYS A 417 -9.68 -36.72 -8.12
C LYS A 417 -9.22 -36.72 -6.67
N LEU A 418 -10.17 -36.71 -5.74
CA LEU A 418 -9.91 -36.76 -4.32
C LEU A 418 -10.29 -38.08 -3.74
N ALA A 419 -9.48 -38.66 -2.87
CA ALA A 419 -9.70 -39.96 -2.25
C ALA A 419 -9.84 -39.82 -0.74
N TYR A 420 -10.80 -40.49 -0.15
CA TYR A 420 -11.00 -40.62 1.29
C TYR A 420 -11.03 -42.09 1.71
N ASP A 421 -10.15 -42.47 2.63
CA ASP A 421 -10.17 -43.82 3.22
C ASP A 421 -11.17 -43.82 4.39
N ASN A 422 -12.34 -44.36 4.14
CA ASN A 422 -13.38 -44.51 5.14
C ASN A 422 -12.98 -45.59 6.15
N LYS A 423 -12.66 -45.16 7.37
CA LYS A 423 -12.19 -46.05 8.45
C LYS A 423 -13.29 -46.96 8.99
N GLU A 424 -14.56 -46.61 8.83
CA GLU A 424 -15.71 -47.40 9.31
C GLU A 424 -16.03 -48.55 8.37
N THR A 425 -15.93 -48.29 7.07
CA THR A 425 -16.27 -49.29 6.04
C THR A 425 -15.05 -50.04 5.47
N GLY A 426 -13.84 -49.52 5.74
CA GLY A 426 -12.59 -50.03 5.15
C GLY A 426 -12.43 -49.76 3.66
N VAL A 427 -13.32 -48.96 3.04
CA VAL A 427 -13.37 -48.72 1.61
C VAL A 427 -12.81 -47.34 1.28
N ARG A 428 -12.06 -47.24 0.16
CA ARG A 428 -11.63 -45.93 -0.38
C ARG A 428 -12.76 -45.36 -1.24
N GLU A 429 -13.28 -44.22 -0.79
CA GLU A 429 -14.26 -43.44 -1.55
C GLU A 429 -13.52 -42.43 -2.44
N ILE A 430 -14.01 -42.26 -3.68
CA ILE A 430 -13.41 -41.36 -4.68
C ILE A 430 -14.43 -40.29 -5.04
N PHE A 431 -13.98 -39.03 -4.95
CA PHE A 431 -14.71 -37.86 -5.38
C PHE A 431 -14.00 -37.27 -6.60
N GLN A 432 -14.72 -37.10 -7.69
CA GLN A 432 -14.14 -36.67 -8.95
C GLN A 432 -15.03 -35.62 -9.61
N THR A 433 -14.41 -34.56 -10.10
CA THR A 433 -15.01 -33.54 -10.98
C THR A 433 -14.05 -33.23 -12.12
N GLN A 434 -14.57 -32.77 -13.27
CA GLN A 434 -13.77 -32.53 -14.45
C GLN A 434 -14.41 -31.46 -15.35
N ASN A 435 -13.60 -30.87 -16.22
CA ASN A 435 -14.06 -30.00 -17.29
C ASN A 435 -13.80 -30.67 -18.64
N ASP A 436 -14.85 -31.15 -19.29
CA ASP A 436 -14.74 -31.93 -20.52
C ASP A 436 -14.25 -31.09 -21.70
N GLU A 437 -14.59 -29.81 -21.76
CA GLU A 437 -14.15 -28.88 -22.81
C GLU A 437 -12.62 -28.69 -22.79
N ASN A 438 -12.06 -28.42 -21.63
CA ASN A 438 -10.61 -28.28 -21.51
C ASN A 438 -9.87 -29.61 -21.59
N MET A 439 -10.52 -30.74 -21.22
CA MET A 439 -9.95 -32.04 -21.46
C MET A 439 -9.87 -32.36 -22.97
N ALA A 440 -10.86 -31.95 -23.75
CA ALA A 440 -10.81 -32.11 -25.21
C ALA A 440 -9.70 -31.23 -25.85
N LYS A 441 -9.43 -30.05 -25.30
CA LYS A 441 -8.41 -29.11 -25.82
C LYS A 441 -6.97 -29.48 -25.43
N TRP A 442 -6.76 -29.90 -24.17
CA TRP A 442 -5.43 -30.03 -23.55
C TRP A 442 -5.07 -31.48 -23.18
N GLY A 443 -5.99 -32.46 -23.37
CA GLY A 443 -5.87 -33.78 -22.78
C GLY A 443 -6.22 -33.78 -21.30
N THR A 444 -6.07 -34.92 -20.66
CA THR A 444 -6.39 -35.09 -19.23
C THR A 444 -5.22 -34.66 -18.36
N LEU A 445 -5.40 -33.56 -17.67
CA LEU A 445 -4.49 -33.06 -16.64
C LEU A 445 -5.14 -33.30 -15.28
N GLN A 446 -4.68 -34.33 -14.54
CA GLN A 446 -5.34 -34.80 -13.32
C GLN A 446 -4.59 -34.34 -12.06
N TYR A 447 -5.32 -33.68 -11.15
CA TYR A 447 -4.93 -33.51 -9.77
C TYR A 447 -5.41 -34.68 -8.92
N TYR A 448 -4.56 -35.20 -8.04
CA TYR A 448 -4.92 -36.28 -7.10
C TYR A 448 -4.45 -35.90 -5.69
N GLU A 449 -5.36 -36.01 -4.73
CA GLU A 449 -5.04 -35.79 -3.31
C GLU A 449 -5.86 -36.77 -2.43
N LYS A 450 -5.25 -37.21 -1.31
CA LYS A 450 -5.90 -37.97 -0.28
C LYS A 450 -6.39 -37.06 0.83
N MET A 451 -7.69 -37.10 1.12
CA MET A 451 -8.36 -36.22 2.07
C MET A 451 -8.53 -36.86 3.44
N GLY A 452 -8.54 -36.02 4.48
CA GLY A 452 -8.77 -36.48 5.85
C GLY A 452 -10.24 -36.71 6.22
N SER A 453 -11.19 -36.09 5.48
CA SER A 453 -12.64 -36.35 5.65
C SER A 453 -13.39 -36.31 4.32
N LYS A 454 -14.57 -36.91 4.32
CA LYS A 454 -15.45 -37.01 3.16
C LYS A 454 -16.08 -35.66 2.80
N GLU A 455 -16.55 -34.93 3.79
CA GLU A 455 -17.21 -33.65 3.61
C GLU A 455 -16.27 -32.65 2.95
N ILE A 456 -15.00 -32.66 3.34
CA ILE A 456 -13.95 -31.81 2.76
C ILE A 456 -13.70 -32.20 1.31
N ALA A 457 -13.65 -33.49 1.00
CA ALA A 457 -13.40 -33.94 -0.36
C ALA A 457 -14.47 -33.42 -1.34
N ILE A 458 -15.74 -33.45 -0.95
CA ILE A 458 -16.85 -32.96 -1.79
C ILE A 458 -16.71 -31.47 -2.05
N LEU A 459 -16.52 -30.67 -1.00
CA LEU A 459 -16.43 -29.21 -1.11
C LEU A 459 -15.19 -28.75 -1.89
N ARG A 460 -14.06 -29.44 -1.71
CA ARG A 460 -12.80 -29.06 -2.37
C ARG A 460 -12.73 -29.46 -3.84
N ALA A 461 -13.39 -30.54 -4.26
CA ALA A 461 -13.30 -31.00 -5.64
C ALA A 461 -13.70 -29.91 -6.63
N GLU A 462 -14.85 -29.25 -6.42
CA GLU A 462 -15.31 -28.15 -7.27
C GLU A 462 -14.45 -26.91 -7.15
N SER A 463 -14.02 -26.57 -5.94
CA SER A 463 -13.14 -25.41 -5.70
C SER A 463 -11.79 -25.58 -6.38
N TYR A 464 -11.20 -26.77 -6.30
CA TYR A 464 -9.94 -27.09 -7.00
C TYR A 464 -10.10 -27.00 -8.52
N LEU A 465 -11.20 -27.52 -9.07
CA LEU A 465 -11.45 -27.41 -10.51
C LEU A 465 -11.55 -25.94 -10.92
N LYS A 466 -12.27 -25.11 -10.17
CA LYS A 466 -12.39 -23.67 -10.43
C LYS A 466 -11.04 -22.95 -10.36
N ILE A 467 -10.18 -23.31 -9.42
CA ILE A 467 -8.87 -22.66 -9.23
C ILE A 467 -7.86 -23.12 -10.28
N TYR A 468 -7.82 -24.42 -10.60
CA TYR A 468 -6.74 -25.00 -11.40
C TYR A 468 -7.08 -25.23 -12.87
N ASN A 469 -8.36 -25.23 -13.27
CA ASN A 469 -8.75 -25.49 -14.66
C ASN A 469 -8.59 -24.25 -15.55
N ARG A 470 -7.35 -23.76 -15.64
CA ARG A 470 -7.01 -22.56 -16.41
C ARG A 470 -5.53 -22.55 -16.78
N LYS A 471 -5.19 -21.87 -17.88
CA LYS A 471 -3.79 -21.60 -18.22
C LYS A 471 -3.16 -20.71 -17.17
N THR A 472 -1.96 -21.04 -16.73
CA THR A 472 -1.16 -20.11 -15.92
C THR A 472 -0.57 -19.02 -16.81
N ARG A 473 -0.45 -17.81 -16.28
CA ARG A 473 0.07 -16.64 -17.00
C ARG A 473 1.06 -15.92 -16.10
N ASN A 474 2.30 -15.88 -16.54
CA ASN A 474 3.39 -15.22 -15.84
C ASN A 474 3.93 -14.09 -16.70
N LEU A 475 3.96 -12.87 -16.18
CA LEU A 475 4.56 -11.71 -16.79
C LEU A 475 5.73 -11.27 -15.93
N GLN A 476 6.93 -11.27 -16.49
CA GLN A 476 8.11 -10.70 -15.88
C GLN A 476 8.37 -9.33 -16.51
N ILE A 477 8.58 -8.33 -15.69
CA ILE A 477 8.91 -6.96 -16.11
C ILE A 477 10.30 -6.63 -15.59
N LYS A 478 11.12 -6.02 -16.44
CA LYS A 478 12.46 -5.56 -16.10
C LYS A 478 12.54 -4.05 -16.17
N CYS A 479 13.18 -3.47 -15.13
CA CYS A 479 13.42 -2.05 -15.02
C CYS A 479 12.14 -1.21 -15.24
N ALA A 480 11.02 -1.60 -14.61
CA ALA A 480 9.87 -0.71 -14.50
C ALA A 480 10.24 0.53 -13.67
N TRP A 481 9.58 1.64 -13.92
CA TRP A 481 9.73 2.81 -13.07
C TRP A 481 9.35 2.50 -11.63
N GLY A 482 10.19 2.95 -10.68
CA GLY A 482 10.03 2.63 -9.27
C GLY A 482 8.83 3.32 -8.63
N ASP A 483 8.05 2.56 -7.87
CA ASP A 483 7.02 3.07 -6.95
C ASP A 483 7.11 2.30 -5.63
N LEU A 484 7.33 3.02 -4.52
CA LEU A 484 7.51 2.42 -3.19
C LEU A 484 6.25 1.74 -2.64
N ARG A 485 5.09 2.02 -3.21
CA ARG A 485 3.82 1.37 -2.83
C ARG A 485 3.71 -0.06 -3.37
N VAL A 486 4.44 -0.35 -4.45
CA VAL A 486 4.43 -1.68 -5.08
C VAL A 486 5.24 -2.64 -4.21
N ARG A 487 4.56 -3.63 -3.68
CA ARG A 487 5.17 -4.72 -2.90
C ARG A 487 4.52 -6.05 -3.26
N ALA A 488 5.07 -7.15 -2.79
CA ALA A 488 4.45 -8.45 -3.01
C ALA A 488 3.02 -8.51 -2.45
N GLY A 489 2.08 -9.02 -3.21
CA GLY A 489 0.64 -9.00 -2.91
C GLY A 489 -0.12 -7.80 -3.47
N THR A 490 0.57 -6.76 -3.98
CA THR A 490 -0.09 -5.59 -4.58
C THR A 490 -0.73 -5.95 -5.93
N GLY A 491 -1.95 -5.49 -6.16
CA GLY A 491 -2.62 -5.53 -7.46
C GLY A 491 -2.25 -4.30 -8.29
N ILE A 492 -1.79 -4.50 -9.52
CA ILE A 492 -1.42 -3.42 -10.45
C ILE A 492 -2.04 -3.65 -11.82
N TYR A 493 -2.25 -2.57 -12.57
CA TYR A 493 -2.81 -2.65 -13.91
C TYR A 493 -1.72 -2.74 -14.97
N ILE A 494 -1.96 -3.56 -15.98
CA ILE A 494 -1.06 -3.80 -17.10
C ILE A 494 -1.77 -3.44 -18.39
N ASN A 495 -1.11 -2.66 -19.25
CA ASN A 495 -1.55 -2.38 -20.60
C ASN A 495 -0.34 -2.52 -21.53
N LEU A 496 -0.10 -3.75 -22.02
CA LEU A 496 1.01 -4.10 -22.87
C LEU A 496 0.50 -4.78 -24.15
N ASP A 497 0.79 -4.16 -25.28
CA ASP A 497 0.69 -4.78 -26.59
C ASP A 497 1.99 -5.55 -26.85
N ILE A 498 1.90 -6.89 -26.87
CA ILE A 498 3.04 -7.80 -27.09
C ILE A 498 3.07 -8.37 -28.51
N GLY A 499 2.23 -7.83 -29.38
CA GLY A 499 2.17 -8.14 -30.83
C GLY A 499 0.93 -8.96 -31.19
N ASP A 500 0.87 -10.19 -30.78
CA ASP A 500 -0.25 -11.12 -31.01
C ASP A 500 -1.34 -11.01 -29.93
N ILE A 501 -1.01 -10.44 -28.78
CA ILE A 501 -1.91 -10.30 -27.62
C ILE A 501 -1.77 -8.88 -27.03
N ILE A 502 -2.90 -8.29 -26.65
CA ILE A 502 -2.94 -7.09 -25.81
C ILE A 502 -3.26 -7.50 -24.39
N LEU A 503 -2.29 -7.38 -23.49
CA LEU A 503 -2.50 -7.56 -22.06
C LEU A 503 -3.12 -6.29 -21.50
N ASN A 504 -4.39 -6.33 -21.15
CA ASN A 504 -5.11 -5.20 -20.58
C ASN A 504 -5.88 -5.67 -19.34
N ASN A 505 -5.15 -5.97 -18.28
CA ASN A 505 -5.70 -6.64 -17.10
C ASN A 505 -5.02 -6.17 -15.83
N ARG A 506 -5.69 -6.40 -14.70
CA ARG A 506 -5.08 -6.34 -13.37
C ARG A 506 -4.25 -7.61 -13.13
N MET A 507 -3.03 -7.45 -12.67
CA MET A 507 -2.17 -8.55 -12.26
C MET A 507 -1.64 -8.34 -10.84
N TRP A 508 -1.28 -9.43 -10.19
CA TRP A 508 -0.78 -9.44 -8.83
C TRP A 508 0.73 -9.58 -8.80
N VAL A 509 1.36 -8.78 -7.97
CA VAL A 509 2.80 -8.83 -7.75
C VAL A 509 3.14 -10.06 -6.91
N GLU A 510 3.74 -11.07 -7.53
CA GLU A 510 4.25 -12.26 -6.86
C GLU A 510 5.60 -11.98 -6.18
N SER A 511 6.45 -11.23 -6.87
CA SER A 511 7.66 -10.68 -6.29
C SER A 511 8.04 -9.35 -6.93
N VAL A 512 8.69 -8.51 -6.15
CA VAL A 512 9.26 -7.25 -6.60
C VAL A 512 10.67 -7.09 -6.07
N LYS A 513 11.57 -6.63 -6.93
CA LYS A 513 12.91 -6.22 -6.56
C LYS A 513 13.08 -4.74 -6.88
N HIS A 514 13.16 -3.92 -5.86
CA HIS A 514 13.50 -2.51 -5.96
C HIS A 514 15.01 -2.35 -6.07
N THR A 515 15.46 -1.55 -7.02
CA THR A 515 16.87 -1.21 -7.21
C THR A 515 17.03 0.30 -7.10
N PHE A 516 17.87 0.72 -6.14
CA PHE A 516 18.11 2.12 -5.82
C PHE A 516 19.52 2.51 -6.28
N GLU A 517 19.59 3.37 -7.27
CA GLU A 517 20.80 3.98 -7.80
C GLU A 517 20.71 5.51 -7.62
N LYS A 518 21.82 6.22 -7.74
CA LYS A 518 21.89 7.66 -7.44
C LYS A 518 20.82 8.49 -8.14
N ASN A 519 20.59 8.22 -9.43
CA ASN A 519 19.66 8.97 -10.26
C ASN A 519 18.61 8.07 -10.90
N ASN A 520 18.44 6.85 -10.42
CA ASN A 520 17.54 5.90 -11.03
C ASN A 520 16.95 4.96 -9.97
N TYR A 521 15.63 4.88 -9.96
CA TYR A 521 14.92 3.94 -9.12
C TYR A 521 14.03 3.08 -9.99
N THR A 522 14.30 1.79 -10.01
CA THR A 522 13.58 0.82 -10.85
C THR A 522 13.08 -0.37 -10.06
N MET A 523 12.12 -1.07 -10.65
CA MET A 523 11.58 -2.32 -10.14
C MET A 523 11.69 -3.42 -11.20
N ASP A 524 12.12 -4.61 -10.76
CA ASP A 524 11.88 -5.86 -11.47
C ASP A 524 10.66 -6.55 -10.84
N LEU A 525 9.69 -6.96 -11.65
CA LEU A 525 8.44 -7.52 -11.18
C LEU A 525 8.22 -8.93 -11.75
N ILE A 526 7.68 -9.82 -10.92
CA ILE A 526 7.05 -11.07 -11.36
C ILE A 526 5.57 -10.95 -11.04
N LEU A 527 4.75 -11.01 -12.08
CA LEU A 527 3.32 -10.80 -12.00
C LEU A 527 2.56 -12.07 -12.36
N LYS A 528 1.49 -12.35 -11.63
CA LYS A 528 0.55 -13.43 -11.94
C LYS A 528 -0.85 -12.89 -12.14
N GLY A 529 -1.53 -13.38 -13.17
CA GLY A 529 -2.94 -13.12 -13.40
C GLY A 529 -3.82 -14.21 -12.80
N TRP A 530 -4.89 -13.82 -12.10
CA TRP A 530 -5.84 -14.73 -11.49
C TRP A 530 -7.20 -14.75 -12.21
N GLU A 531 -7.54 -13.65 -12.85
CA GLU A 531 -8.80 -13.47 -13.57
C GLU A 531 -8.49 -13.16 -15.04
N PHE A 532 -8.80 -14.11 -15.91
CA PHE A 532 -8.84 -13.87 -17.34
C PHE A 532 -10.05 -14.59 -17.91
N VAL A 533 -11.01 -13.82 -18.35
CA VAL A 533 -12.01 -14.27 -19.31
C VAL A 533 -11.37 -14.08 -20.68
N GLU A 534 -11.29 -15.16 -21.48
CA GLU A 534 -10.93 -15.09 -22.89
C GLU A 534 -12.00 -14.31 -23.67
#